data_99ba190b7e9ae9555cfb7236379475be
#
_entry.id   99ba190b7e9ae9555cfb7236379475be
#
_cell.length_a   1.000
_cell.length_b   1.000
_cell.length_c   1.000
_cell.angle_alpha   90.00
_cell.angle_beta   90.00
_cell.angle_gamma   90.00
#
_symmetry.space_group_name_H-M   'P 1'
#
loop_
_entity.id
_entity.type
_entity.pdbx_description
1 polymer ?
#
loop_
_entity_poly.entity_id
_entity_poly.type
_entity_poly.pdbx_seq_one_letter_code
_entity_poly.pdbx_strand_id
1 'polypeptide(L)'
;MVIAAEGDLVIREIRDEPQDYRLLVRWRAEPHVHEWWDPDDPAPTLEEVLDQFGPRARGEEEAIACIIEVDDRPAGYLEFYRWLPYLDVEPTIGIGADADTYGIDIYIGEPDLINRGIGSRAVDLICRHLEAHLGASWIALTTEVTNHRAQRAYEKVGFVKIRQVLDTETRDGVRVVCWLMERRHG
;
A
#
# COMPACT_ATOMS: atom_id res chain seq x y z
N MET A 1 8.75 -10.69 -10.24
CA MET A 1 8.73 -10.03 -11.60
C MET A 1 8.84 -8.51 -11.41
N VAL A 2 9.38 -7.74 -12.36
CA VAL A 2 9.27 -6.26 -12.34
C VAL A 2 7.87 -5.88 -12.82
N ILE A 3 7.16 -5.09 -12.03
CA ILE A 3 5.82 -4.56 -12.32
C ILE A 3 5.95 -3.24 -13.09
N ALA A 4 6.72 -2.30 -12.54
CA ALA A 4 6.95 -1.00 -13.15
C ALA A 4 8.34 -0.46 -12.79
N ALA A 5 8.91 0.36 -13.66
CA ALA A 5 10.21 1.00 -13.43
C ALA A 5 10.28 2.38 -14.10
N GLU A 6 10.93 3.34 -13.43
CA GLU A 6 11.19 4.68 -13.95
C GLU A 6 12.45 5.27 -13.31
N GLY A 7 13.50 5.46 -14.12
CA GLY A 7 14.80 5.94 -13.65
C GLY A 7 15.44 5.00 -12.64
N ASP A 8 15.66 5.48 -11.43
CA ASP A 8 16.22 4.76 -10.29
C ASP A 8 15.18 3.96 -9.49
N LEU A 9 13.89 4.16 -9.77
CA LEU A 9 12.78 3.57 -9.03
C LEU A 9 12.26 2.32 -9.73
N VAL A 10 12.19 1.20 -9.00
CA VAL A 10 11.63 -0.07 -9.46
C VAL A 10 10.58 -0.55 -8.47
N ILE A 11 9.45 -1.05 -8.99
CA ILE A 11 8.45 -1.78 -8.24
C ILE A 11 8.47 -3.21 -8.76
N ARG A 12 8.81 -4.16 -7.93
CA ARG A 12 8.82 -5.58 -8.26
C ARG A 12 7.97 -6.41 -7.31
N GLU A 13 7.43 -7.50 -7.78
CA GLU A 13 6.77 -8.46 -6.90
C GLU A 13 7.71 -8.93 -5.78
N ILE A 14 7.13 -9.18 -4.60
CA ILE A 14 7.81 -9.90 -3.54
C ILE A 14 8.19 -11.30 -4.04
N ARG A 15 9.35 -11.80 -3.63
CA ARG A 15 9.80 -13.15 -3.95
C ARG A 15 9.51 -14.08 -2.76
N ASP A 16 9.16 -15.33 -3.05
CA ASP A 16 9.06 -16.36 -2.02
C ASP A 16 10.47 -16.77 -1.52
N GLU A 17 11.19 -15.78 -0.97
CA GLU A 17 12.56 -15.90 -0.51
C GLU A 17 12.73 -15.26 0.89
N PRO A 18 13.55 -15.87 1.77
CA PRO A 18 13.73 -15.36 3.14
C PRO A 18 14.20 -13.90 3.22
N GLN A 19 14.89 -13.40 2.18
CA GLN A 19 15.39 -12.02 2.15
C GLN A 19 14.24 -11.01 2.13
N ASP A 20 13.24 -11.22 1.26
CA ASP A 20 12.12 -10.29 1.10
C ASP A 20 11.24 -10.30 2.37
N TYR A 21 10.98 -11.48 2.95
CA TYR A 21 10.22 -11.56 4.21
C TYR A 21 10.92 -10.88 5.38
N ARG A 22 12.24 -11.00 5.49
CA ARG A 22 13.01 -10.29 6.53
C ARG A 22 12.97 -8.77 6.35
N LEU A 23 12.85 -8.25 5.13
CA LEU A 23 12.62 -6.83 4.90
C LEU A 23 11.29 -6.39 5.52
N LEU A 24 10.21 -7.13 5.29
CA LEU A 24 8.89 -6.81 5.84
C LEU A 24 8.89 -6.83 7.37
N VAL A 25 9.48 -7.89 8.00
CA VAL A 25 9.64 -7.96 9.46
C VAL A 25 10.38 -6.73 9.99
N ARG A 26 11.51 -6.40 9.39
CA ARG A 26 12.34 -5.27 9.81
C ARG A 26 11.61 -3.95 9.66
N TRP A 27 10.98 -3.71 8.51
CA TRP A 27 10.30 -2.45 8.24
C TRP A 27 9.04 -2.25 9.09
N ARG A 28 8.26 -3.30 9.36
CA ARG A 28 7.09 -3.20 10.23
C ARG A 28 7.46 -2.98 11.71
N ALA A 29 8.70 -3.27 12.10
CA ALA A 29 9.25 -2.93 13.42
C ALA A 29 9.79 -1.49 13.50
N GLU A 30 9.98 -0.79 12.36
CA GLU A 30 10.42 0.60 12.36
C GLU A 30 9.31 1.53 12.91
N PRO A 31 9.61 2.42 13.89
CA PRO A 31 8.58 3.24 14.53
C PRO A 31 7.71 4.04 13.57
N HIS A 32 8.30 4.58 12.49
CA HIS A 32 7.60 5.40 11.50
C HIS A 32 6.70 4.60 10.54
N VAL A 33 6.82 3.26 10.50
CA VAL A 33 5.91 2.34 9.81
C VAL A 33 4.88 1.84 10.81
N HIS A 34 5.34 1.30 11.94
CA HIS A 34 4.50 0.72 12.98
C HIS A 34 3.44 1.70 13.52
N GLU A 35 3.78 2.98 13.59
CA GLU A 35 2.83 4.05 13.98
C GLU A 35 1.55 4.08 13.13
N TRP A 36 1.62 3.64 11.85
CA TRP A 36 0.52 3.73 10.88
C TRP A 36 0.05 2.38 10.35
N TRP A 37 0.80 1.33 10.65
CA TRP A 37 0.54 -0.03 10.17
C TRP A 37 0.46 -0.97 11.37
N ASP A 38 -0.75 -1.42 11.70
CA ASP A 38 -1.06 -2.25 12.86
C ASP A 38 -0.53 -1.69 14.20
N PRO A 39 -0.87 -0.44 14.58
CA PRO A 39 -0.28 0.23 15.74
C PRO A 39 -0.64 -0.41 17.08
N ASP A 40 -1.75 -1.14 17.16
CA ASP A 40 -2.20 -1.84 18.38
C ASP A 40 -1.55 -3.22 18.54
N ASP A 41 -0.94 -3.75 17.50
CA ASP A 41 -0.31 -5.07 17.51
C ASP A 41 1.22 -4.96 17.70
N PRO A 42 1.88 -5.97 18.27
CA PRO A 42 3.34 -6.02 18.29
C PRO A 42 3.89 -6.15 16.88
N ALA A 43 5.13 -5.70 16.67
CA ALA A 43 5.81 -5.93 15.40
C ALA A 43 5.81 -7.42 15.03
N PRO A 44 5.48 -7.78 13.77
CA PRO A 44 5.26 -9.17 13.39
C PRO A 44 6.54 -10.00 13.44
N THR A 45 6.38 -11.25 13.79
CA THR A 45 7.43 -12.27 13.68
C THR A 45 7.64 -12.69 12.22
N LEU A 46 8.75 -13.38 11.95
CA LEU A 46 8.98 -13.95 10.62
C LEU A 46 7.92 -15.00 10.24
N GLU A 47 7.42 -15.78 11.20
CA GLU A 47 6.38 -16.79 10.98
C GLU A 47 5.06 -16.12 10.52
N GLU A 48 4.62 -15.09 11.23
CA GLU A 48 3.42 -14.32 10.85
C GLU A 48 3.57 -13.65 9.47
N VAL A 49 4.74 -13.10 9.15
CA VAL A 49 5.00 -12.55 7.82
C VAL A 49 4.97 -13.62 6.74
N LEU A 50 5.55 -14.80 6.99
CA LEU A 50 5.49 -15.94 6.05
C LEU A 50 4.05 -16.42 5.84
N ASP A 51 3.26 -16.51 6.89
CA ASP A 51 1.86 -16.92 6.79
C ASP A 51 1.02 -15.92 6.01
N GLN A 52 1.24 -14.62 6.22
CA GLN A 52 0.51 -13.53 5.57
C GLN A 52 0.95 -13.32 4.11
N PHE A 53 2.25 -13.27 3.84
CA PHE A 53 2.77 -12.85 2.53
C PHE A 53 3.24 -14.02 1.65
N GLY A 54 3.43 -15.22 2.20
CA GLY A 54 3.79 -16.40 1.44
C GLY A 54 2.78 -16.75 0.34
N PRO A 55 1.47 -16.81 0.62
CA PRO A 55 0.45 -17.02 -0.40
C PRO A 55 0.49 -15.96 -1.51
N ARG A 56 0.68 -14.67 -1.17
CA ARG A 56 0.81 -13.57 -2.14
C ARG A 56 2.05 -13.72 -3.02
N ALA A 57 3.19 -14.07 -2.42
CA ALA A 57 4.44 -14.29 -3.14
C ALA A 57 4.38 -15.46 -4.15
N ARG A 58 3.51 -16.44 -3.88
CA ARG A 58 3.26 -17.58 -4.78
C ARG A 58 2.09 -17.37 -5.75
N GLY A 59 1.45 -16.19 -5.72
CA GLY A 59 0.31 -15.88 -6.59
C GLY A 59 -0.97 -16.64 -6.24
N GLU A 60 -1.14 -17.04 -5.00
CA GLU A 60 -2.30 -17.77 -4.49
C GLU A 60 -3.43 -16.80 -4.04
N GLU A 61 -3.13 -15.50 -3.95
CA GLU A 61 -4.07 -14.42 -3.62
C GLU A 61 -4.16 -13.41 -4.76
N GLU A 62 -5.24 -12.63 -4.80
CA GLU A 62 -5.43 -11.57 -5.80
C GLU A 62 -4.58 -10.33 -5.52
N ALA A 63 -4.24 -10.07 -4.26
CA ALA A 63 -3.37 -8.96 -3.88
C ALA A 63 -1.94 -9.21 -4.34
N ILE A 64 -1.37 -8.25 -5.05
CA ILE A 64 0.01 -8.30 -5.55
C ILE A 64 0.90 -7.51 -4.59
N ALA A 65 1.66 -8.24 -3.79
CA ALA A 65 2.63 -7.67 -2.87
C ALA A 65 3.94 -7.33 -3.58
N CYS A 66 4.48 -6.14 -3.35
CA CYS A 66 5.65 -5.61 -4.05
C CYS A 66 6.70 -5.02 -3.09
N ILE A 67 7.95 -5.09 -3.53
CA ILE A 67 9.06 -4.34 -2.96
C ILE A 67 9.33 -3.12 -3.84
N ILE A 68 9.45 -1.95 -3.21
CA ILE A 68 9.95 -0.72 -3.84
C ILE A 68 11.46 -0.72 -3.71
N GLU A 69 12.17 -0.51 -4.80
CA GLU A 69 13.63 -0.37 -4.84
C GLU A 69 14.01 1.00 -5.40
N VAL A 70 15.07 1.60 -4.87
CA VAL A 70 15.68 2.85 -5.36
C VAL A 70 17.19 2.63 -5.46
N ASP A 71 17.77 2.86 -6.64
CA ASP A 71 19.19 2.58 -6.92
C ASP A 71 19.55 1.13 -6.52
N ASP A 72 18.76 0.14 -6.93
CA ASP A 72 18.89 -1.30 -6.62
C ASP A 72 18.84 -1.65 -5.12
N ARG A 73 18.45 -0.70 -4.26
CA ARG A 73 18.31 -0.90 -2.82
C ARG A 73 16.82 -1.00 -2.43
N PRO A 74 16.40 -2.05 -1.71
CA PRO A 74 15.05 -2.12 -1.15
C PRO A 74 14.77 -0.90 -0.26
N ALA A 75 13.64 -0.23 -0.52
CA ALA A 75 13.26 1.04 0.10
C ALA A 75 11.94 0.98 0.87
N GLY A 76 11.03 0.09 0.48
CA GLY A 76 9.72 -0.02 1.09
C GLY A 76 8.85 -1.08 0.45
N TYR A 77 7.60 -1.09 0.85
CA TYR A 77 6.56 -2.03 0.44
C TYR A 77 5.43 -1.28 -0.26
N LEU A 78 4.82 -1.93 -1.20
CA LEU A 78 3.60 -1.52 -1.85
C LEU A 78 2.79 -2.76 -2.20
N GLU A 79 1.47 -2.73 -2.02
CA GLU A 79 0.58 -3.72 -2.63
C GLU A 79 -0.53 -3.04 -3.41
N PHE A 80 -1.08 -3.78 -4.37
CA PHE A 80 -2.27 -3.37 -5.08
C PHE A 80 -3.18 -4.57 -5.32
N TYR A 81 -4.48 -4.32 -5.37
CA TYR A 81 -5.50 -5.36 -5.47
C TYR A 81 -6.76 -4.80 -6.11
N ARG A 82 -7.58 -5.69 -6.67
CA ARG A 82 -8.95 -5.34 -7.08
C ARG A 82 -9.80 -5.15 -5.84
N TRP A 83 -10.61 -4.10 -5.82
CA TRP A 83 -11.41 -3.75 -4.65
C TRP A 83 -12.62 -4.67 -4.43
N LEU A 84 -13.25 -5.14 -5.51
CA LEU A 84 -14.48 -5.93 -5.44
C LEU A 84 -14.46 -7.13 -4.48
N PRO A 85 -13.40 -7.96 -4.43
CA PRO A 85 -13.38 -9.10 -3.52
C PRO A 85 -13.42 -8.71 -2.03
N TYR A 86 -13.07 -7.47 -1.72
CA TYR A 86 -12.99 -6.95 -0.35
C TYR A 86 -14.21 -6.14 0.09
N LEU A 87 -15.20 -5.93 -0.79
CA LEU A 87 -16.40 -5.12 -0.47
C LEU A 87 -17.24 -5.69 0.67
N ASP A 88 -17.27 -6.99 0.83
CA ASP A 88 -18.00 -7.64 1.93
C ASP A 88 -17.31 -7.42 3.28
N VAL A 89 -15.98 -7.22 3.26
CA VAL A 89 -15.17 -6.97 4.46
C VAL A 89 -15.20 -5.48 4.82
N GLU A 90 -15.16 -4.60 3.81
CA GLU A 90 -15.12 -3.14 3.98
C GLU A 90 -16.24 -2.42 3.20
N PRO A 91 -17.51 -2.69 3.50
CA PRO A 91 -18.62 -2.14 2.72
C PRO A 91 -18.72 -0.60 2.77
N THR A 92 -18.12 0.03 3.77
CA THR A 92 -18.13 1.50 3.91
C THR A 92 -17.21 2.22 2.93
N ILE A 93 -16.21 1.52 2.39
CA ILE A 93 -15.20 2.09 1.49
C ILE A 93 -15.64 1.92 0.04
N GLY A 94 -16.18 0.77 -0.31
CA GLY A 94 -16.42 0.33 -1.68
C GLY A 94 -17.67 0.86 -2.37
N ILE A 95 -18.25 1.97 -1.94
CA ILE A 95 -19.45 2.50 -2.60
C ILE A 95 -19.13 2.94 -4.03
N GLY A 96 -19.72 2.23 -4.99
CA GLY A 96 -19.52 2.47 -6.42
C GLY A 96 -18.28 1.81 -7.02
N ALA A 97 -17.56 0.97 -6.26
CA ALA A 97 -16.49 0.15 -6.81
C ALA A 97 -17.03 -0.81 -7.88
N ASP A 98 -16.29 -0.95 -8.95
CA ASP A 98 -16.56 -1.86 -10.05
C ASP A 98 -15.35 -2.78 -10.32
N ALA A 99 -15.41 -3.58 -11.38
CA ALA A 99 -14.35 -4.52 -11.74
C ALA A 99 -13.00 -3.84 -12.03
N ASP A 100 -13.01 -2.55 -12.37
CA ASP A 100 -11.84 -1.77 -12.75
C ASP A 100 -11.39 -0.82 -11.61
N THR A 101 -11.91 -1.05 -10.39
CA THR A 101 -11.51 -0.34 -9.17
C THR A 101 -10.39 -1.08 -8.46
N TYR A 102 -9.29 -0.36 -8.18
CA TYR A 102 -8.11 -0.89 -7.49
C TYR A 102 -7.85 -0.19 -6.17
N GLY A 103 -7.36 -0.97 -5.19
CA GLY A 103 -6.78 -0.48 -3.95
C GLY A 103 -5.26 -0.49 -4.01
N ILE A 104 -4.62 0.39 -3.24
CA ILE A 104 -3.18 0.39 -3.02
C ILE A 104 -2.86 0.68 -1.56
N ASP A 105 -1.86 -0.02 -1.03
CA ASP A 105 -1.27 0.24 0.28
C ASP A 105 0.23 0.39 0.14
N ILE A 106 0.84 1.30 0.92
CA ILE A 106 2.25 1.64 0.77
C ILE A 106 2.88 2.11 2.08
N TYR A 107 4.12 1.70 2.31
CA TYR A 107 5.02 2.39 3.22
C TYR A 107 6.46 2.42 2.71
N ILE A 108 7.22 3.45 3.09
CA ILE A 108 8.67 3.50 2.94
C ILE A 108 9.26 2.94 4.22
N GLY A 109 9.95 1.80 4.11
CA GLY A 109 10.50 1.06 5.24
C GLY A 109 11.85 1.58 5.72
N GLU A 110 12.68 2.11 4.81
CA GLU A 110 14.01 2.60 5.13
C GLU A 110 13.95 4.01 5.75
N PRO A 111 14.40 4.20 7.02
CA PRO A 111 14.29 5.50 7.72
C PRO A 111 15.01 6.65 7.01
N ASP A 112 16.15 6.38 6.38
CA ASP A 112 16.95 7.39 5.67
C ASP A 112 16.35 7.82 4.33
N LEU A 113 15.31 7.13 3.86
CA LEU A 113 14.62 7.40 2.60
C LEU A 113 13.26 8.12 2.80
N ILE A 114 12.87 8.37 4.04
CA ILE A 114 11.63 9.10 4.35
C ILE A 114 11.77 10.57 3.90
N ASN A 115 10.64 11.16 3.48
CA ASN A 115 10.56 12.56 3.04
C ASN A 115 11.43 12.92 1.81
N ARG A 116 11.91 11.92 1.06
CA ARG A 116 12.65 12.12 -0.21
C ARG A 116 11.74 12.06 -1.45
N GLY A 117 10.43 12.01 -1.27
CA GLY A 117 9.47 11.94 -2.37
C GLY A 117 9.29 10.55 -2.99
N ILE A 118 10.00 9.52 -2.48
CA ILE A 118 9.96 8.16 -3.02
C ILE A 118 8.54 7.60 -2.97
N GLY A 119 7.82 7.76 -1.84
CA GLY A 119 6.45 7.29 -1.72
C GLY A 119 5.52 7.88 -2.79
N SER A 120 5.58 9.20 -3.03
CA SER A 120 4.76 9.84 -4.08
C SER A 120 5.13 9.34 -5.47
N ARG A 121 6.43 9.15 -5.76
CA ARG A 121 6.91 8.59 -7.05
C ARG A 121 6.43 7.16 -7.25
N ALA A 122 6.51 6.33 -6.21
CA ALA A 122 6.06 4.93 -6.28
C ALA A 122 4.54 4.85 -6.50
N VAL A 123 3.75 5.67 -5.79
CA VAL A 123 2.29 5.75 -5.99
C VAL A 123 1.95 6.20 -7.40
N ASP A 124 2.61 7.24 -7.92
CA ASP A 124 2.34 7.69 -9.29
C ASP A 124 2.70 6.63 -10.33
N LEU A 125 3.85 5.98 -10.15
CA LEU A 125 4.32 4.93 -11.06
C LEU A 125 3.36 3.74 -11.09
N ILE A 126 2.89 3.26 -9.93
CA ILE A 126 1.94 2.14 -9.88
C ILE A 126 0.57 2.54 -10.42
N CYS A 127 0.07 3.74 -10.11
CA CYS A 127 -1.20 4.22 -10.67
C CYS A 127 -1.16 4.25 -12.20
N ARG A 128 -0.11 4.79 -12.80
CA ARG A 128 0.06 4.78 -14.26
C ARG A 128 0.13 3.37 -14.83
N HIS A 129 0.76 2.44 -14.13
CA HIS A 129 0.79 1.03 -14.52
C HIS A 129 -0.61 0.40 -14.48
N LEU A 130 -1.37 0.60 -13.40
CA LEU A 130 -2.74 0.10 -13.25
C LEU A 130 -3.65 0.65 -14.35
N GLU A 131 -3.57 1.96 -14.61
CA GLU A 131 -4.34 2.65 -15.66
C GLU A 131 -3.99 2.11 -17.06
N ALA A 132 -2.70 2.01 -17.38
CA ALA A 132 -2.26 1.66 -18.73
C ALA A 132 -2.33 0.18 -19.07
N HIS A 133 -2.14 -0.71 -18.10
CA HIS A 133 -1.98 -2.15 -18.35
C HIS A 133 -3.09 -3.01 -17.76
N LEU A 134 -3.77 -2.54 -16.71
CA LEU A 134 -4.86 -3.28 -16.06
C LEU A 134 -6.23 -2.62 -16.25
N GLY A 135 -6.29 -1.47 -16.94
CA GLY A 135 -7.54 -0.78 -17.25
C GLY A 135 -8.20 -0.13 -16.04
N ALA A 136 -7.42 0.21 -15.00
CA ALA A 136 -7.97 0.85 -13.81
C ALA A 136 -8.63 2.18 -14.18
N SER A 137 -9.94 2.27 -13.96
CA SER A 137 -10.71 3.51 -14.11
C SER A 137 -10.76 4.31 -12.81
N TRP A 138 -10.58 3.62 -11.70
CA TRP A 138 -10.65 4.19 -10.36
C TRP A 138 -9.62 3.52 -9.44
N ILE A 139 -8.78 4.34 -8.81
CA ILE A 139 -7.83 3.88 -7.78
C ILE A 139 -8.21 4.58 -6.47
N ALA A 140 -8.44 3.80 -5.42
CA ALA A 140 -8.89 4.30 -4.13
C ALA A 140 -7.98 3.78 -3.00
N LEU A 141 -7.90 4.53 -1.92
CA LEU A 141 -7.18 4.16 -0.71
C LEU A 141 -7.81 4.85 0.50
N THR A 142 -7.51 4.34 1.69
CA THR A 142 -7.78 5.03 2.94
C THR A 142 -6.47 5.52 3.58
N THR A 143 -6.58 6.58 4.36
CA THR A 143 -5.48 7.06 5.21
C THR A 143 -6.05 7.78 6.42
N GLU A 144 -5.49 7.52 7.60
CA GLU A 144 -5.94 8.19 8.82
C GLU A 144 -5.99 9.72 8.66
N VAL A 145 -7.01 10.35 9.24
CA VAL A 145 -7.16 11.82 9.18
C VAL A 145 -5.99 12.57 9.81
N THR A 146 -5.25 11.92 10.68
CA THR A 146 -4.05 12.43 11.36
C THR A 146 -2.76 12.23 10.56
N ASN A 147 -2.74 11.33 9.57
CA ASN A 147 -1.57 11.06 8.74
C ASN A 147 -1.42 12.09 7.60
N HIS A 148 -1.13 13.33 7.98
CA HIS A 148 -0.97 14.43 7.01
C HIS A 148 0.18 14.22 6.02
N ARG A 149 1.19 13.40 6.38
CA ARG A 149 2.31 13.08 5.49
C ARG A 149 1.84 12.24 4.31
N ALA A 150 1.10 11.17 4.58
CA ALA A 150 0.53 10.31 3.53
C ALA A 150 -0.46 11.07 2.65
N GLN A 151 -1.39 11.81 3.27
CA GLN A 151 -2.36 12.64 2.54
C GLN A 151 -1.68 13.57 1.53
N ARG A 152 -0.64 14.32 1.95
CA ARG A 152 0.10 15.20 1.03
C ARG A 152 0.86 14.44 -0.07
N ALA A 153 1.32 13.22 0.23
CA ALA A 153 1.98 12.39 -0.78
C ALA A 153 1.01 11.93 -1.86
N TYR A 154 -0.22 11.56 -1.49
CA TYR A 154 -1.29 11.17 -2.42
C TYR A 154 -1.84 12.37 -3.21
N GLU A 155 -2.10 13.50 -2.55
CA GLU A 155 -2.57 14.72 -3.21
C GLU A 155 -1.61 15.19 -4.31
N LYS A 156 -0.29 15.06 -4.12
CA LYS A 156 0.72 15.41 -5.13
C LYS A 156 0.60 14.62 -6.43
N VAL A 157 0.02 13.43 -6.38
CA VAL A 157 -0.11 12.52 -7.52
C VAL A 157 -1.55 12.34 -7.96
N GLY A 158 -2.40 13.32 -7.63
CA GLY A 158 -3.74 13.45 -8.18
C GLY A 158 -4.85 12.79 -7.40
N PHE A 159 -4.57 12.25 -6.21
CA PHE A 159 -5.65 11.80 -5.33
C PHE A 159 -6.39 12.99 -4.71
N VAL A 160 -7.70 12.85 -4.57
CA VAL A 160 -8.57 13.82 -3.91
C VAL A 160 -9.31 13.16 -2.74
N LYS A 161 -9.50 13.91 -1.66
CA LYS A 161 -10.31 13.47 -0.51
C LYS A 161 -11.79 13.50 -0.87
N ILE A 162 -12.48 12.38 -0.68
CA ILE A 162 -13.90 12.23 -1.01
C ILE A 162 -14.76 12.40 0.23
N ARG A 163 -14.49 11.61 1.26
CA ARG A 163 -15.22 11.62 2.52
C ARG A 163 -14.43 10.96 3.63
N GLN A 164 -14.82 11.19 4.85
CA GLN A 164 -14.34 10.41 5.97
C GLN A 164 -15.11 9.10 6.09
N VAL A 165 -14.40 8.05 6.43
CA VAL A 165 -14.93 6.71 6.70
C VAL A 165 -14.40 6.23 8.05
N LEU A 166 -15.14 5.34 8.67
CA LEU A 166 -14.67 4.64 9.86
C LEU A 166 -14.04 3.33 9.39
N ASP A 167 -12.73 3.23 9.52
CA ASP A 167 -11.97 2.08 9.08
C ASP A 167 -12.22 0.84 9.95
N THR A 168 -11.86 -0.35 9.47
CA THR A 168 -11.84 -1.58 10.26
C THR A 168 -10.67 -1.62 11.23
N GLU A 169 -9.57 -0.95 10.91
CA GLU A 169 -8.41 -0.81 11.78
C GLU A 169 -8.73 -0.05 13.07
N THR A 170 -7.99 -0.36 14.12
CA THR A 170 -8.12 0.27 15.43
C THR A 170 -6.82 0.91 15.87
N ARG A 171 -6.96 1.90 16.75
CA ARG A 171 -5.87 2.48 17.54
C ARG A 171 -6.34 2.56 18.99
N ASP A 172 -5.59 1.96 19.91
CA ASP A 172 -6.01 1.81 21.31
C ASP A 172 -7.39 1.11 21.45
N GLY A 173 -7.67 0.15 20.56
CA GLY A 173 -8.95 -0.58 20.52
C GLY A 173 -10.14 0.26 20.02
N VAL A 174 -9.91 1.45 19.47
CA VAL A 174 -10.94 2.33 18.90
C VAL A 174 -10.75 2.42 17.39
N ARG A 175 -11.84 2.18 16.64
CA ARG A 175 -11.81 2.29 15.18
C ARG A 175 -11.35 3.69 14.75
N VAL A 176 -10.43 3.74 13.81
CA VAL A 176 -9.84 4.98 13.34
C VAL A 176 -10.70 5.64 12.26
N VAL A 177 -10.69 6.96 12.22
CA VAL A 177 -11.32 7.74 11.17
C VAL A 177 -10.30 8.00 10.07
N CYS A 178 -10.62 7.58 8.85
CA CYS A 178 -9.79 7.73 7.68
C CYS A 178 -10.43 8.63 6.63
N TRP A 179 -9.62 9.29 5.82
CA TRP A 179 -10.04 9.82 4.54
C TRP A 179 -10.07 8.70 3.51
N LEU A 180 -11.20 8.49 2.86
CA LEU A 180 -11.26 7.85 1.56
C LEU A 180 -10.74 8.85 0.54
N MET A 181 -9.68 8.47 -0.18
CA MET A 181 -9.07 9.26 -1.24
C MET A 181 -9.15 8.49 -2.55
N GLU A 182 -9.35 9.19 -3.66
CA GLU A 182 -9.44 8.57 -4.98
C GLU A 182 -8.64 9.31 -6.04
N ARG A 183 -8.15 8.55 -7.01
CA ARG A 183 -7.65 9.02 -8.30
C ARG A 183 -8.46 8.35 -9.40
N ARG A 184 -9.03 9.14 -10.30
CA ARG A 184 -9.76 8.65 -11.48
C ARG A 184 -8.98 8.88 -12.73
N HIS A 185 -8.96 7.87 -13.58
CA HIS A 185 -8.47 8.01 -14.94
C HIS A 185 -9.57 8.67 -15.77
N GLY A 186 -9.24 9.83 -16.40
CA GLY A 186 -10.16 10.62 -17.24
C GLY A 186 -10.26 10.12 -18.66
#